data_1554f775098c35a580615328824c5745
#
_entry.id   1554f775098c35a580615328824c5745
#
_cell.length_a   1.000
_cell.length_b   1.000
_cell.length_c   1.000
_cell.angle_alpha   90.00
_cell.angle_beta   90.00
_cell.angle_gamma   90.00
#
_symmetry.space_group_name_H-M   'P 1'
#
loop_
_entity.id
_entity.type
_entity.pdbx_description
1 polymer ?
#
loop_
_entity_poly.entity_id
_entity_poly.type
_entity_poly.pdbx_seq_one_letter_code
_entity_poly.pdbx_strand_id
1 'polypeptide(L)'
;MKITQKRRCCIWRWSCCAAGRDGFWLHRHLVSIGIENQVVDAASIEVSRRLRHVKTDRLDGERLLAKLIRHHAGERGGWSVLRVPSIEEEDARHLHRELERLKRERLAHRVRIQSLLVTQGVRLTVKRALGLRLGGLTLWDGRHLPVELKAELERERERLVLVERQIEQLEATRRERLQNPRSEAERSVVHLLRLGAIGPTSAWLLVKEFFGWRA
;
A
#
# COMPACT_ATOMS: atom_id res chain seq x y z
N MET A 1 -24.28 -12.61 22.97
CA MET A 1 -24.81 -11.29 23.33
C MET A 1 -25.96 -10.98 22.37
N LYS A 2 -27.21 -11.02 22.81
CA LYS A 2 -28.41 -10.82 21.98
C LYS A 2 -28.53 -9.33 21.71
N ILE A 3 -28.28 -8.91 20.47
CA ILE A 3 -28.60 -7.55 20.04
C ILE A 3 -30.10 -7.49 19.81
N THR A 4 -30.77 -6.84 20.72
CA THR A 4 -32.21 -6.58 20.69
C THR A 4 -32.54 -5.67 19.52
N GLN A 5 -33.31 -6.19 18.60
CA GLN A 5 -33.90 -5.49 17.47
C GLN A 5 -34.85 -4.40 18.00
N LYS A 6 -34.41 -3.15 18.07
CA LYS A 6 -35.26 -2.01 18.45
C LYS A 6 -35.33 -0.97 17.33
N ARG A 7 -36.50 -0.93 16.76
CA ARG A 7 -37.19 0.19 16.04
C ARG A 7 -36.47 0.74 14.79
N ARG A 8 -37.06 0.39 13.66
CA ARG A 8 -37.00 1.12 12.39
C ARG A 8 -37.36 2.59 12.60
N CYS A 9 -36.40 3.44 12.84
CA CYS A 9 -36.56 4.88 12.65
C CYS A 9 -36.04 5.18 11.25
N CYS A 10 -36.92 5.53 10.34
CA CYS A 10 -36.70 5.76 8.91
C CYS A 10 -35.97 7.08 8.65
N ILE A 11 -34.77 7.32 9.20
CA ILE A 11 -34.15 8.65 9.04
C ILE A 11 -32.78 8.63 8.35
N TRP A 12 -32.06 7.50 8.26
CA TRP A 12 -30.76 7.51 7.65
C TRP A 12 -30.60 6.36 6.63
N ARG A 13 -31.07 6.62 5.40
CA ARG A 13 -30.87 5.67 4.28
C ARG A 13 -29.56 5.88 3.56
N TRP A 14 -28.90 7.01 3.75
CA TRP A 14 -27.72 7.40 3.02
C TRP A 14 -26.55 7.70 3.94
N SER A 15 -25.38 7.30 3.54
CA SER A 15 -24.13 7.62 4.21
C SER A 15 -23.02 7.84 3.20
N CYS A 16 -21.93 8.47 3.61
CA CYS A 16 -20.73 8.56 2.82
C CYS A 16 -19.50 8.43 3.71
N CYS A 17 -18.44 7.90 3.15
CA CYS A 17 -17.14 7.86 3.78
C CYS A 17 -16.05 8.22 2.78
N ALA A 18 -14.98 8.86 3.25
CA ALA A 18 -13.81 9.08 2.43
C ALA A 18 -13.03 7.76 2.27
N ALA A 19 -12.53 7.50 1.07
CA ALA A 19 -11.58 6.42 0.86
C ALA A 19 -10.32 6.68 1.69
N GLY A 20 -9.96 5.75 2.56
CA GLY A 20 -8.87 5.94 3.50
C GLY A 20 -8.37 4.64 4.09
N ARG A 21 -7.74 4.75 5.26
CA ARG A 21 -7.06 3.68 5.98
C ARG A 21 -7.95 2.47 6.25
N ASP A 22 -9.22 2.68 6.57
CA ASP A 22 -10.15 1.61 6.94
C ASP A 22 -10.66 0.81 5.71
N GLY A 23 -10.25 1.19 4.50
CA GLY A 23 -10.61 0.49 3.28
C GLY A 23 -12.11 0.52 2.99
N PHE A 24 -12.59 -0.55 2.36
CA PHE A 24 -13.97 -0.63 1.88
C PHE A 24 -14.89 -1.52 2.72
N TRP A 25 -14.40 -2.10 3.82
CA TRP A 25 -15.19 -2.99 4.65
C TRP A 25 -16.41 -2.30 5.25
N LEU A 26 -16.26 -1.03 5.67
CA LEU A 26 -17.35 -0.23 6.24
C LEU A 26 -18.47 0.00 5.21
N HIS A 27 -18.10 0.31 3.96
CA HIS A 27 -19.07 0.43 2.87
C HIS A 27 -19.85 -0.87 2.69
N ARG A 28 -19.18 -1.99 2.59
CA ARG A 28 -19.82 -3.32 2.42
C ARG A 28 -20.71 -3.65 3.60
N HIS A 29 -20.29 -3.33 4.82
CA HIS A 29 -21.11 -3.54 6.02
C HIS A 29 -22.35 -2.66 5.99
N LEU A 30 -22.23 -1.37 5.70
CA LEU A 30 -23.38 -0.47 5.63
C LEU A 30 -24.40 -0.91 4.56
N VAL A 31 -23.91 -1.30 3.38
CA VAL A 31 -24.77 -1.83 2.31
C VAL A 31 -25.46 -3.13 2.74
N SER A 32 -24.78 -4.02 3.46
CA SER A 32 -25.36 -5.29 3.93
C SER A 32 -26.49 -5.10 4.95
N ILE A 33 -26.52 -3.98 5.66
CA ILE A 33 -27.60 -3.63 6.61
C ILE A 33 -28.65 -2.68 5.99
N GLY A 34 -28.59 -2.47 4.66
CA GLY A 34 -29.58 -1.68 3.90
C GLY A 34 -29.36 -0.17 3.92
N ILE A 35 -28.15 0.28 4.26
CA ILE A 35 -27.76 1.70 4.17
C ILE A 35 -27.06 1.93 2.83
N GLU A 36 -27.58 2.85 2.03
CA GLU A 36 -26.93 3.29 0.80
C GLU A 36 -25.69 4.12 1.16
N ASN A 37 -24.51 3.61 0.86
CA ASN A 37 -23.26 4.28 1.19
C ASN A 37 -22.46 4.62 -0.07
N GLN A 38 -21.91 5.83 -0.12
CA GLN A 38 -21.01 6.29 -1.15
C GLN A 38 -19.59 6.42 -0.59
N VAL A 39 -18.63 5.86 -1.31
CA VAL A 39 -17.20 6.07 -1.01
C VAL A 39 -16.69 7.17 -1.91
N VAL A 40 -16.09 8.20 -1.33
CA VAL A 40 -15.62 9.38 -2.06
C VAL A 40 -14.11 9.51 -2.00
N ASP A 41 -13.52 10.04 -3.06
CA ASP A 41 -12.09 10.36 -3.06
C ASP A 41 -11.82 11.53 -2.12
N ALA A 42 -11.01 11.30 -1.10
CA ALA A 42 -10.62 12.33 -0.13
C ALA A 42 -9.94 13.53 -0.81
N ALA A 43 -9.23 13.32 -1.93
CA ALA A 43 -8.58 14.38 -2.68
C ALA A 43 -9.57 15.27 -3.44
N SER A 44 -10.78 14.77 -3.73
CA SER A 44 -11.85 15.54 -4.39
C SER A 44 -12.63 16.44 -3.43
N ILE A 45 -12.41 16.29 -2.13
CA ILE A 45 -13.07 17.11 -1.11
C ILE A 45 -12.30 18.43 -0.99
N GLU A 46 -12.90 19.51 -1.44
CA GLU A 46 -12.29 20.85 -1.31
C GLU A 46 -11.94 21.18 0.13
N VAL A 47 -10.67 21.39 0.40
CA VAL A 47 -10.17 21.89 1.68
C VAL A 47 -9.89 23.37 1.55
N SER A 48 -10.59 24.21 2.30
CA SER A 48 -10.29 25.63 2.36
C SER A 48 -8.85 25.83 2.82
N ARG A 49 -8.01 26.43 1.95
CA ARG A 49 -6.59 26.69 2.24
C ARG A 49 -6.37 27.57 3.47
N ARG A 50 -7.36 28.42 3.83
CA ARG A 50 -7.31 29.31 4.99
C ARG A 50 -7.50 28.60 6.34
N LEU A 51 -8.10 27.40 6.36
CA LEU A 51 -8.40 26.64 7.58
C LEU A 51 -7.46 25.45 7.80
N ARG A 52 -6.30 25.42 7.17
CA ARG A 52 -5.34 24.31 7.23
C ARG A 52 -4.87 23.96 8.65
N HIS A 53 -4.97 24.90 9.59
CA HIS A 53 -4.47 24.70 10.97
C HIS A 53 -5.53 24.21 11.97
N VAL A 54 -6.80 24.13 11.58
CA VAL A 54 -7.90 23.62 12.43
C VAL A 54 -8.54 22.43 11.74
N LYS A 55 -7.82 21.32 11.68
CA LYS A 55 -8.37 20.04 11.20
C LYS A 55 -8.95 19.31 12.39
N THR A 56 -10.29 19.18 12.44
CA THR A 56 -10.99 18.34 13.40
C THR A 56 -11.89 17.38 12.64
N ASP A 57 -12.02 16.16 13.13
CA ASP A 57 -12.88 15.13 12.53
C ASP A 57 -14.34 15.61 12.41
N ARG A 58 -14.77 16.47 13.32
CA ARG A 58 -16.10 17.08 13.28
C ARG A 58 -16.30 17.96 12.04
N LEU A 59 -15.34 18.83 11.72
CA LEU A 59 -15.43 19.71 10.54
C LEU A 59 -15.39 18.92 9.24
N ASP A 60 -14.61 17.86 9.19
CA ASP A 60 -14.55 16.97 8.03
C ASP A 60 -15.89 16.22 7.88
N GLY A 61 -16.52 15.78 8.97
CA GLY A 61 -17.84 15.16 8.98
C GLY A 61 -18.96 16.11 8.52
N GLU A 62 -18.98 17.35 9.01
CA GLU A 62 -19.94 18.39 8.60
C GLU A 62 -19.85 18.70 7.09
N ARG A 63 -18.64 18.77 6.55
CA ARG A 63 -18.39 18.98 5.12
C ARG A 63 -18.87 17.80 4.26
N LEU A 64 -18.54 16.58 4.69
CA LEU A 64 -19.02 15.37 4.03
C LEU A 64 -20.55 15.30 3.99
N LEU A 65 -21.19 15.61 5.11
CA LEU A 65 -22.65 15.63 5.21
C LEU A 65 -23.28 16.69 4.29
N ALA A 66 -22.74 17.90 4.28
CA ALA A 66 -23.23 18.96 3.40
C ALA A 66 -23.14 18.57 1.91
N LYS A 67 -22.02 17.94 1.50
CA LYS A 67 -21.83 17.44 0.13
C LYS A 67 -22.74 16.26 -0.19
N LEU A 68 -22.99 15.35 0.74
CA LEU A 68 -23.92 14.25 0.58
C LEU A 68 -25.35 14.77 0.31
N ILE A 69 -25.81 15.76 1.11
CA ILE A 69 -27.12 16.38 0.93
C ILE A 69 -27.25 17.02 -0.47
N ARG A 70 -26.25 17.78 -0.91
CA ARG A 70 -26.22 18.40 -2.25
C ARG A 70 -26.23 17.36 -3.37
N HIS A 71 -25.46 16.30 -3.22
CA HIS A 71 -25.42 15.21 -4.20
C HIS A 71 -26.80 14.55 -4.37
N HIS A 72 -27.52 14.30 -3.26
CA HIS A 72 -28.88 13.77 -3.29
C HIS A 72 -29.91 14.79 -3.80
N ALA A 73 -29.63 16.08 -3.68
CA ALA A 73 -30.44 17.15 -4.30
C ALA A 73 -30.19 17.29 -5.82
N GLY A 74 -29.32 16.46 -6.42
CA GLY A 74 -29.06 16.44 -7.86
C GLY A 74 -27.83 17.24 -8.31
N GLU A 75 -27.04 17.78 -7.39
CA GLU A 75 -25.80 18.50 -7.69
C GLU A 75 -24.65 17.51 -7.94
N ARG A 76 -24.28 17.31 -9.21
CA ARG A 76 -23.29 16.28 -9.62
C ARG A 76 -21.83 16.75 -9.67
N GLY A 77 -21.46 17.91 -9.19
CA GLY A 77 -20.11 18.47 -9.34
C GLY A 77 -19.25 18.53 -8.09
N GLY A 78 -19.75 18.09 -6.95
CA GLY A 78 -19.12 18.43 -5.67
C GLY A 78 -18.01 17.49 -5.17
N TRP A 79 -17.92 16.26 -5.68
CA TRP A 79 -16.94 15.24 -5.28
C TRP A 79 -16.87 14.08 -6.28
N SER A 80 -15.81 13.28 -6.21
CA SER A 80 -15.66 12.07 -7.01
C SER A 80 -16.08 10.85 -6.18
N VAL A 81 -17.14 10.17 -6.62
CA VAL A 81 -17.55 8.88 -6.05
C VAL A 81 -16.65 7.80 -6.65
N LEU A 82 -16.06 6.98 -5.78
CA LEU A 82 -15.19 5.89 -6.19
C LEU A 82 -15.98 4.60 -6.38
N ARG A 83 -15.62 3.83 -7.39
CA ARG A 83 -16.06 2.44 -7.51
C ARG A 83 -15.42 1.64 -6.38
N VAL A 84 -16.25 0.99 -5.56
CA VAL A 84 -15.76 0.08 -4.53
C VAL A 84 -15.33 -1.23 -5.18
N PRO A 85 -14.05 -1.64 -5.03
CA PRO A 85 -13.58 -2.89 -5.57
C PRO A 85 -14.22 -4.10 -4.87
N SER A 86 -14.27 -5.24 -5.54
CA SER A 86 -14.62 -6.51 -4.90
C SER A 86 -13.53 -6.93 -3.89
N ILE A 87 -13.83 -7.91 -3.05
CA ILE A 87 -12.84 -8.48 -2.10
C ILE A 87 -11.68 -9.09 -2.88
N GLU A 88 -11.97 -9.77 -3.98
CA GLU A 88 -10.97 -10.40 -4.85
C GLU A 88 -10.09 -9.36 -5.56
N GLU A 89 -10.67 -8.24 -5.95
CA GLU A 89 -9.93 -7.12 -6.54
C GLU A 89 -9.00 -6.45 -5.51
N GLU A 90 -9.43 -6.35 -4.25
CA GLU A 90 -8.57 -5.87 -3.16
C GLU A 90 -7.43 -6.86 -2.88
N ASP A 91 -7.76 -8.15 -2.76
CA ASP A 91 -6.77 -9.21 -2.54
C ASP A 91 -5.71 -9.24 -3.64
N ALA A 92 -6.13 -9.08 -4.89
CA ALA A 92 -5.21 -9.06 -6.02
C ALA A 92 -4.16 -7.93 -5.99
N ARG A 93 -4.34 -6.91 -5.14
CA ARG A 93 -3.36 -5.81 -4.94
C ARG A 93 -2.28 -6.15 -3.93
N HIS A 94 -2.55 -7.08 -3.01
CA HIS A 94 -1.63 -7.40 -1.91
C HIS A 94 -0.27 -7.85 -2.42
N LEU A 95 -0.23 -8.74 -3.43
CA LEU A 95 1.02 -9.22 -4.01
C LEU A 95 1.93 -8.08 -4.48
N HIS A 96 1.38 -7.09 -5.18
CA HIS A 96 2.16 -5.95 -5.68
C HIS A 96 2.62 -5.04 -4.53
N ARG A 97 1.71 -4.71 -3.62
CA ARG A 97 1.98 -3.83 -2.48
C ARG A 97 3.02 -4.43 -1.53
N GLU A 98 2.92 -5.73 -1.28
CA GLU A 98 3.89 -6.45 -0.46
C GLU A 98 5.26 -6.46 -1.13
N LEU A 99 5.35 -6.76 -2.43
CA LEU A 99 6.60 -6.75 -3.16
C LEU A 99 7.28 -5.37 -3.10
N GLU A 100 6.55 -4.28 -3.28
CA GLU A 100 7.11 -2.93 -3.21
C GLU A 100 7.52 -2.54 -1.77
N ARG A 101 6.83 -3.02 -0.75
CA ARG A 101 7.22 -2.87 0.64
C ARG A 101 8.53 -3.59 0.93
N LEU A 102 8.63 -4.87 0.56
CA LEU A 102 9.84 -5.67 0.75
C LEU A 102 11.05 -5.11 0.00
N LYS A 103 10.87 -4.53 -1.18
CA LYS A 103 11.97 -3.84 -1.90
C LYS A 103 12.49 -2.64 -1.12
N ARG A 104 11.61 -1.89 -0.46
CA ARG A 104 12.02 -0.76 0.42
C ARG A 104 12.72 -1.27 1.68
N GLU A 105 12.24 -2.33 2.30
CA GLU A 105 12.88 -2.98 3.45
C GLU A 105 14.28 -3.50 3.09
N ARG A 106 14.41 -4.15 1.93
CA ARG A 106 15.73 -4.57 1.40
C ARG A 106 16.70 -3.41 1.29
N LEU A 107 16.27 -2.29 0.73
CA LEU A 107 17.10 -1.09 0.63
C LEU A 107 17.47 -0.56 2.01
N ALA A 108 16.54 -0.48 2.94
CA ALA A 108 16.78 0.00 4.30
C ALA A 108 17.82 -0.87 5.04
N HIS A 109 17.72 -2.19 4.94
CA HIS A 109 18.72 -3.10 5.54
C HIS A 109 20.12 -2.93 4.91
N ARG A 110 20.19 -2.81 3.58
CA ARG A 110 21.46 -2.56 2.88
C ARG A 110 22.12 -1.25 3.31
N VAL A 111 21.34 -0.17 3.36
CA VAL A 111 21.83 1.15 3.78
C VAL A 111 22.28 1.12 5.24
N ARG A 112 21.54 0.44 6.12
CA ARG A 112 21.92 0.32 7.54
C ARG A 112 23.23 -0.42 7.71
N ILE A 113 23.40 -1.58 7.05
CA ILE A 113 24.67 -2.32 7.08
C ILE A 113 25.83 -1.45 6.59
N GLN A 114 25.64 -0.76 5.46
CA GLN A 114 26.67 0.12 4.90
C GLN A 114 27.00 1.27 5.85
N SER A 115 25.99 1.90 6.46
CA SER A 115 26.18 3.01 7.41
C SER A 115 26.95 2.56 8.65
N LEU A 116 26.61 1.42 9.23
CA LEU A 116 27.32 0.86 10.38
C LEU A 116 28.80 0.57 10.05
N LEU A 117 29.09 0.05 8.87
CA LEU A 117 30.44 -0.24 8.43
C LEU A 117 31.25 1.04 8.13
N VAL A 118 30.62 2.04 7.52
CA VAL A 118 31.29 3.33 7.21
C VAL A 118 31.74 4.06 8.47
N THR A 119 31.00 3.99 9.58
CA THR A 119 31.42 4.58 10.87
C THR A 119 32.72 3.99 11.41
N GLN A 120 33.11 2.80 10.90
CA GLN A 120 34.32 2.09 11.26
C GLN A 120 35.39 2.16 10.15
N GLY A 121 35.22 3.05 9.17
CA GLY A 121 36.13 3.21 8.06
C GLY A 121 36.05 2.12 6.98
N VAL A 122 35.08 1.20 7.08
CA VAL A 122 34.92 0.11 6.11
C VAL A 122 33.90 0.53 5.04
N ARG A 123 34.35 0.68 3.79
CA ARG A 123 33.48 1.03 2.66
C ARG A 123 33.19 -0.22 1.83
N LEU A 124 31.95 -0.72 1.95
CA LEU A 124 31.53 -1.93 1.25
C LEU A 124 30.16 -1.67 0.57
N THR A 125 30.02 -2.10 -0.68
CA THR A 125 28.73 -2.10 -1.38
C THR A 125 28.04 -3.44 -1.15
N VAL A 126 26.92 -3.43 -0.41
CA VAL A 126 26.10 -4.61 -0.17
C VAL A 126 25.14 -4.82 -1.33
N LYS A 127 25.45 -5.75 -2.23
CA LYS A 127 24.58 -6.12 -3.36
C LYS A 127 23.54 -7.17 -2.96
N ARG A 128 23.98 -8.24 -2.28
CA ARG A 128 23.15 -9.35 -1.76
C ARG A 128 23.65 -9.79 -0.39
N ALA A 129 22.73 -10.25 0.46
CA ALA A 129 23.06 -10.73 1.80
C ALA A 129 23.98 -11.95 1.79
N LEU A 130 23.79 -12.88 0.86
CA LEU A 130 24.61 -14.10 0.71
C LEU A 130 26.08 -13.81 0.36
N GLY A 131 26.36 -12.68 -0.29
CA GLY A 131 27.74 -12.27 -0.61
C GLY A 131 28.44 -11.51 0.53
N LEU A 132 27.74 -11.18 1.61
CA LEU A 132 28.29 -10.43 2.73
C LEU A 132 28.98 -11.38 3.73
N ARG A 133 30.33 -11.41 3.71
CA ARG A 133 31.13 -12.18 4.65
C ARG A 133 31.65 -11.25 5.74
N LEU A 134 31.01 -11.26 6.90
CA LEU A 134 31.40 -10.40 8.03
C LEU A 134 32.65 -10.87 8.75
N GLY A 135 32.92 -12.17 8.73
CA GLY A 135 34.07 -12.75 9.44
C GLY A 135 35.47 -12.34 8.93
N GLY A 136 35.55 -11.81 7.68
CA GLY A 136 36.79 -11.34 7.08
C GLY A 136 36.96 -9.83 7.05
N LEU A 137 36.01 -9.08 7.62
CA LEU A 137 36.08 -7.62 7.63
C LEU A 137 36.94 -7.14 8.77
N THR A 138 37.82 -6.18 8.45
CA THR A 138 38.68 -5.48 9.41
C THR A 138 38.35 -4.00 9.43
N LEU A 139 38.56 -3.35 10.56
CA LEU A 139 38.47 -1.91 10.73
C LEU A 139 39.54 -1.19 9.92
N TRP A 140 39.49 0.13 9.87
CA TRP A 140 40.47 1.00 9.24
C TRP A 140 41.91 0.79 9.77
N ASP A 141 42.06 0.33 11.03
CA ASP A 141 43.32 0.07 11.71
C ASP A 141 43.77 -1.41 11.66
N GLY A 142 43.08 -2.24 10.89
CA GLY A 142 43.36 -3.68 10.72
C GLY A 142 42.79 -4.58 11.81
N ARG A 143 42.15 -4.04 12.89
CA ARG A 143 41.54 -4.85 13.93
C ARG A 143 40.24 -5.49 13.41
N HIS A 144 39.81 -6.55 14.07
CA HIS A 144 38.51 -7.17 13.80
C HIS A 144 37.36 -6.27 14.23
N LEU A 145 36.18 -6.51 13.66
CA LEU A 145 34.97 -5.82 14.04
C LEU A 145 34.67 -6.03 15.56
N PRO A 146 34.27 -4.97 16.29
CA PRO A 146 33.79 -5.08 17.66
C PRO A 146 32.67 -6.09 17.81
N VAL A 147 32.62 -6.78 18.93
CA VAL A 147 31.68 -7.90 19.17
C VAL A 147 30.23 -7.49 18.96
N GLU A 148 29.82 -6.38 19.58
CA GLU A 148 28.43 -5.90 19.48
C GLU A 148 28.06 -5.44 18.06
N LEU A 149 28.97 -4.74 17.40
CA LEU A 149 28.77 -4.33 16.02
C LEU A 149 28.64 -5.54 15.10
N LYS A 150 29.50 -6.53 15.27
CA LYS A 150 29.43 -7.78 14.50
C LYS A 150 28.11 -8.49 14.71
N ALA A 151 27.65 -8.58 15.96
CA ALA A 151 26.34 -9.18 16.30
C ALA A 151 25.18 -8.41 15.69
N GLU A 152 25.23 -7.08 15.68
CA GLU A 152 24.21 -6.24 15.01
C GLU A 152 24.20 -6.45 13.50
N LEU A 153 25.35 -6.45 12.86
CA LEU A 153 25.51 -6.69 11.42
C LEU A 153 25.00 -8.09 11.01
N GLU A 154 25.24 -9.12 11.83
CA GLU A 154 24.71 -10.47 11.58
C GLU A 154 23.18 -10.47 11.62
N ARG A 155 22.54 -9.85 12.61
CA ARG A 155 21.09 -9.73 12.69
C ARG A 155 20.50 -8.96 11.49
N GLU A 156 21.16 -7.89 11.05
CA GLU A 156 20.73 -7.16 9.85
C GLU A 156 20.91 -7.99 8.57
N ARG A 157 21.99 -8.77 8.48
CA ARG A 157 22.22 -9.69 7.37
C ARG A 157 21.14 -10.79 7.30
N GLU A 158 20.75 -11.36 8.45
CA GLU A 158 19.68 -12.36 8.52
C GLU A 158 18.35 -11.81 8.05
N ARG A 159 17.98 -10.58 8.47
CA ARG A 159 16.79 -9.89 7.99
C ARG A 159 16.85 -9.66 6.48
N LEU A 160 18.00 -9.24 5.98
CA LEU A 160 18.20 -9.03 4.55
C LEU A 160 18.05 -10.33 3.76
N VAL A 161 18.59 -11.46 4.25
CA VAL A 161 18.41 -12.79 3.64
C VAL A 161 16.92 -13.16 3.56
N LEU A 162 16.19 -12.95 4.66
CA LEU A 162 14.76 -13.25 4.71
C LEU A 162 13.97 -12.43 3.68
N VAL A 163 14.22 -11.12 3.66
CA VAL A 163 13.57 -10.19 2.73
C VAL A 163 13.88 -10.52 1.27
N GLU A 164 15.14 -10.81 0.95
CA GLU A 164 15.54 -11.20 -0.41
C GLU A 164 14.85 -12.49 -0.86
N ARG A 165 14.75 -13.50 0.00
CA ARG A 165 14.01 -14.73 -0.28
C ARG A 165 12.53 -14.49 -0.53
N GLN A 166 11.88 -13.66 0.30
CA GLN A 166 10.46 -13.31 0.11
C GLN A 166 10.22 -12.55 -1.20
N ILE A 167 11.12 -11.63 -1.57
CA ILE A 167 11.06 -10.94 -2.87
C ILE A 167 11.14 -11.95 -4.02
N GLU A 168 12.08 -12.89 -3.98
CA GLU A 168 12.24 -13.91 -5.01
C GLU A 168 10.98 -14.78 -5.15
N GLN A 169 10.36 -15.18 -4.04
CA GLN A 169 9.10 -15.94 -4.04
C GLN A 169 7.95 -15.16 -4.67
N LEU A 170 7.76 -13.89 -4.28
CA LEU A 170 6.68 -13.07 -4.84
C LEU A 170 6.92 -12.72 -6.31
N GLU A 171 8.17 -12.49 -6.71
CA GLU A 171 8.52 -12.27 -8.12
C GLU A 171 8.31 -13.54 -8.97
N ALA A 172 8.53 -14.72 -8.40
CA ALA A 172 8.22 -16.01 -9.07
C ALA A 172 6.70 -16.16 -9.24
N THR A 173 5.92 -15.94 -8.18
CA THR A 173 4.45 -15.97 -8.24
C THR A 173 3.91 -14.97 -9.26
N ARG A 174 4.46 -13.76 -9.30
CA ARG A 174 4.07 -12.74 -10.29
C ARG A 174 4.39 -13.18 -11.72
N ARG A 175 5.55 -13.78 -11.97
CA ARG A 175 5.92 -14.33 -13.28
C ARG A 175 4.98 -15.45 -13.73
N GLU A 176 4.65 -16.37 -12.84
CA GLU A 176 3.68 -17.46 -13.11
C GLU A 176 2.32 -16.90 -13.52
N ARG A 177 1.79 -15.91 -12.79
CA ARG A 177 0.51 -15.26 -13.12
C ARG A 177 0.53 -14.55 -14.46
N LEU A 178 1.67 -14.01 -14.88
CA LEU A 178 1.81 -13.35 -16.18
C LEU A 178 1.96 -14.36 -17.33
N GLN A 179 2.52 -15.55 -17.06
CA GLN A 179 2.58 -16.64 -18.04
C GLN A 179 1.23 -17.30 -18.25
N ASN A 180 0.42 -17.42 -17.19
CA ASN A 180 -0.90 -18.04 -17.19
C ASN A 180 -1.94 -17.08 -16.59
N PRO A 181 -2.34 -16.01 -17.30
CA PRO A 181 -3.24 -15.00 -16.78
C PRO A 181 -4.65 -15.56 -16.58
N ARG A 182 -5.15 -15.54 -15.34
CA ARG A 182 -6.45 -16.06 -14.93
C ARG A 182 -7.53 -14.96 -14.91
N SER A 183 -7.16 -13.70 -14.74
CA SER A 183 -8.06 -12.57 -14.69
C SER A 183 -7.89 -11.62 -15.88
N GLU A 184 -8.92 -10.82 -16.16
CA GLU A 184 -8.83 -9.77 -17.17
C GLU A 184 -7.76 -8.73 -16.85
N ALA A 185 -7.62 -8.39 -15.56
CA ALA A 185 -6.57 -7.49 -15.10
C ALA A 185 -5.16 -8.05 -15.39
N GLU A 186 -4.94 -9.37 -15.22
CA GLU A 186 -3.64 -9.99 -15.56
C GLU A 186 -3.40 -9.98 -17.07
N ARG A 187 -4.44 -10.23 -17.89
CA ARG A 187 -4.35 -10.07 -19.36
C ARG A 187 -4.01 -8.64 -19.76
N SER A 188 -4.61 -7.65 -19.10
CA SER A 188 -4.29 -6.23 -19.33
C SER A 188 -2.84 -5.90 -18.99
N VAL A 189 -2.29 -6.47 -17.90
CA VAL A 189 -0.86 -6.34 -17.57
C VAL A 189 0.01 -6.91 -18.70
N VAL A 190 -0.32 -8.11 -19.19
CA VAL A 190 0.42 -8.73 -20.31
C VAL A 190 0.36 -7.89 -21.57
N HIS A 191 -0.78 -7.27 -21.87
CA HIS A 191 -0.90 -6.32 -23.00
C HIS A 191 -0.01 -5.10 -22.82
N LEU A 192 0.02 -4.49 -21.63
CA LEU A 192 0.90 -3.34 -21.36
C LEU A 192 2.38 -3.68 -21.46
N LEU A 193 2.78 -4.90 -21.14
CA LEU A 193 4.17 -5.37 -21.26
C LEU A 193 4.67 -5.43 -22.72
N ARG A 194 3.76 -5.46 -23.69
CA ARG A 194 4.12 -5.38 -25.13
C ARG A 194 4.60 -3.99 -25.52
N LEU A 195 4.33 -2.97 -24.71
CA LEU A 195 4.84 -1.60 -24.91
C LEU A 195 6.26 -1.54 -24.37
N GLY A 196 7.25 -1.32 -25.22
CA GLY A 196 8.66 -1.43 -24.92
C GLY A 196 9.19 -0.53 -23.78
N ALA A 197 8.41 0.48 -23.34
CA ALA A 197 8.78 1.39 -22.25
C ALA A 197 8.16 1.01 -20.89
N ILE A 198 7.26 0.01 -20.82
CA ILE A 198 6.53 -0.36 -19.62
C ILE A 198 7.07 -1.67 -19.05
N GLY A 199 7.76 -1.59 -17.90
CA GLY A 199 8.22 -2.78 -17.18
C GLY A 199 7.11 -3.44 -16.33
N PRO A 200 7.34 -4.67 -15.82
CA PRO A 200 6.34 -5.43 -15.07
C PRO A 200 5.78 -4.69 -13.84
N THR A 201 6.62 -3.95 -13.12
CA THR A 201 6.19 -3.17 -11.96
C THR A 201 5.23 -2.06 -12.34
N SER A 202 5.57 -1.29 -13.40
CA SER A 202 4.73 -0.20 -13.90
C SER A 202 3.42 -0.70 -14.50
N ALA A 203 3.46 -1.78 -15.29
CA ALA A 203 2.27 -2.38 -15.85
C ALA A 203 1.31 -2.88 -14.77
N TRP A 204 1.84 -3.53 -13.74
CA TRP A 204 1.06 -4.01 -12.61
C TRP A 204 0.44 -2.87 -11.81
N LEU A 205 1.22 -1.82 -11.51
CA LEU A 205 0.76 -0.61 -10.84
C LEU A 205 -0.39 0.05 -11.60
N LEU A 206 -0.21 0.26 -12.91
CA LEU A 206 -1.22 0.92 -13.76
C LEU A 206 -2.54 0.15 -13.74
N VAL A 207 -2.51 -1.18 -13.94
CA VAL A 207 -3.73 -1.98 -14.00
C VAL A 207 -4.40 -2.11 -12.64
N LYS A 208 -3.63 -2.42 -11.58
CA LYS A 208 -4.19 -2.77 -10.28
C LYS A 208 -4.50 -1.56 -9.39
N GLU A 209 -3.74 -0.47 -9.53
CA GLU A 209 -3.87 0.70 -8.64
C GLU A 209 -4.48 1.91 -9.37
N PHE A 210 -4.33 2.02 -10.68
CA PHE A 210 -4.78 3.21 -11.40
C PHE A 210 -6.07 2.96 -12.19
N PHE A 211 -6.07 2.01 -13.13
CA PHE A 211 -7.24 1.79 -13.99
C PHE A 211 -8.41 1.12 -13.26
N GLY A 212 -8.15 0.30 -12.24
CA GLY A 212 -9.20 -0.36 -11.48
C GLY A 212 -10.11 0.57 -10.66
N TRP A 213 -9.72 1.85 -10.48
CA TRP A 213 -10.46 2.83 -9.66
C TRP A 213 -11.19 3.90 -10.45
N ARG A 214 -10.77 4.14 -11.68
CA ARG A 214 -11.18 5.29 -12.50
C ARG A 214 -11.93 4.90 -13.77
N ALA A 215 -12.56 3.74 -13.73
CA ALA A 215 -13.44 3.31 -14.82
C ALA A 215 -14.80 3.96 -14.71
#